data_4d3046fd6f1b80dcf2954000aa147220
#
_entry.id   4d3046fd6f1b80dcf2954000aa147220
#
_cell.length_a   1.000
_cell.length_b   1.000
_cell.length_c   1.000
_cell.angle_alpha   90.00
_cell.angle_beta   90.00
_cell.angle_gamma   90.00
#
_symmetry.space_group_name_H-M   'P 1'
#
loop_
_entity.id
_entity.type
_entity.pdbx_description
1 polymer ?
#
loop_
_entity_poly.entity_id
_entity_poly.type
_entity_poly.pdbx_seq_one_letter_code
_entity_poly.pdbx_strand_id
1 'polypeptide(L)'
;MFNPSTPSPDSSYIRPARRGKHKIFIGMAPGVGKTYRMLEEAHQLKQDGIDVVIGVLETHGRKDTAAKAIGLEIIPKKASIHKNINLQEMDTETILERSPQLVLVDELAHTNIPGSAREKRYQDVELILAAGIDVYSTVNIQHLESLNDLVARITGVVVRERIPDLLLDEADAVVVIDVTPETLEERLREGKIYTPDKIEQSLENFFQRRNLIALRELALREVADTVEEEANTSISAGQICNVHERVLVCVSTYPNSIQLLRRGARLANYMNAKLYTLFIADPERFLSKEESLHIDTCEKLCLEFAGEFLHIKNHNVSQTIAQIAATYHITQIVIGESQQPRWKRFFKRSFTQRLLELIRNQNIDLHIIATEK
;
A
#
# COMPACT_ATOMS: atom_id res chain seq x y z
N MET A 1 70.50 14.23 7.46
CA MET A 1 69.84 13.99 6.18
C MET A 1 68.76 12.94 6.44
N PHE A 2 67.53 13.40 6.71
CA PHE A 2 66.35 12.52 6.82
C PHE A 2 65.43 12.93 5.70
N ASN A 3 65.11 11.96 4.85
CA ASN A 3 64.23 12.10 3.70
C ASN A 3 62.79 11.76 4.18
N PRO A 4 61.77 12.65 4.09
CA PRO A 4 60.41 12.27 4.42
C PRO A 4 59.77 11.57 3.23
N SER A 5 59.41 10.31 3.44
CA SER A 5 58.60 9.53 2.55
C SER A 5 57.20 10.13 2.37
N THR A 6 56.90 10.43 1.13
CA THR A 6 55.55 10.81 0.67
C THR A 6 54.53 9.73 1.02
N PRO A 7 53.32 10.08 1.51
CA PRO A 7 52.24 9.14 1.65
C PRO A 7 51.64 8.86 0.27
N SER A 8 51.45 7.58 -0.02
CA SER A 8 50.77 7.09 -1.21
C SER A 8 49.29 7.50 -1.23
N PRO A 9 48.76 7.97 -2.36
CA PRO A 9 47.34 8.21 -2.53
C PRO A 9 46.68 6.92 -3.01
N ASP A 10 46.13 6.09 -2.13
CA ASP A 10 45.13 5.08 -2.51
C ASP A 10 44.44 4.54 -1.25
N SER A 11 43.53 5.35 -0.70
CA SER A 11 42.36 4.82 -0.05
C SER A 11 41.17 5.23 -0.91
N SER A 12 40.88 4.40 -1.89
CA SER A 12 39.61 4.45 -2.61
C SER A 12 38.49 4.33 -1.57
N TYR A 13 37.93 5.47 -1.20
CA TYR A 13 36.62 5.52 -0.54
C TYR A 13 35.63 4.84 -1.52
N ILE A 14 35.35 3.57 -1.33
CA ILE A 14 34.22 2.90 -1.95
C ILE A 14 33.00 3.59 -1.38
N ARG A 15 32.44 4.55 -2.13
CA ARG A 15 31.08 5.04 -1.84
C ARG A 15 30.20 3.81 -1.86
N PRO A 16 29.31 3.59 -0.87
CA PRO A 16 28.35 2.52 -0.95
C PRO A 16 27.59 2.69 -2.27
N ALA A 17 27.59 1.64 -3.08
CA ALA A 17 26.89 1.64 -4.37
C ALA A 17 25.44 2.04 -4.09
N ARG A 18 24.96 3.09 -4.76
CA ARG A 18 23.57 3.53 -4.65
C ARG A 18 22.69 2.39 -5.12
N ARG A 19 21.69 1.99 -4.31
CA ARG A 19 20.62 1.10 -4.76
C ARG A 19 19.94 1.70 -5.99
N GLY A 20 19.66 0.88 -6.99
CA GLY A 20 18.86 1.28 -8.15
C GLY A 20 17.46 1.72 -7.73
N LYS A 21 16.81 2.54 -8.56
CA LYS A 21 15.44 3.00 -8.35
C LYS A 21 14.44 1.98 -8.89
N HIS A 22 13.38 1.75 -8.14
CA HIS A 22 12.28 0.88 -8.53
C HIS A 22 11.04 1.68 -8.90
N LYS A 23 10.54 1.54 -10.12
CA LYS A 23 9.26 2.09 -10.55
C LYS A 23 8.29 0.96 -10.90
N ILE A 24 7.12 0.97 -10.25
CA ILE A 24 6.10 -0.07 -10.40
C ILE A 24 4.89 0.49 -11.14
N PHE A 25 4.49 -0.16 -12.24
CA PHE A 25 3.24 0.12 -12.95
C PHE A 25 2.18 -0.85 -12.45
N ILE A 26 1.19 -0.35 -11.70
CA ILE A 26 0.11 -1.14 -11.11
C ILE A 26 -1.21 -0.91 -11.85
N GLY A 27 -2.09 -1.90 -11.84
CA GLY A 27 -3.45 -1.76 -12.36
C GLY A 27 -4.40 -2.82 -11.85
N MET A 28 -5.70 -2.57 -12.02
CA MET A 28 -6.78 -3.41 -11.48
C MET A 28 -6.81 -4.84 -12.04
N ALA A 29 -6.32 -5.05 -13.26
CA ALA A 29 -6.44 -6.34 -13.95
C ALA A 29 -5.46 -6.48 -15.13
N PRO A 30 -5.27 -7.68 -15.71
CA PRO A 30 -4.63 -7.86 -17.00
C PRO A 30 -5.32 -7.06 -18.11
N GLY A 31 -4.55 -6.49 -19.04
CA GLY A 31 -5.11 -5.76 -20.21
C GLY A 31 -5.37 -4.28 -20.01
N VAL A 32 -5.14 -3.71 -18.81
CA VAL A 32 -5.27 -2.26 -18.60
C VAL A 32 -4.22 -1.44 -19.37
N GLY A 33 -3.06 -2.03 -19.72
CA GLY A 33 -2.03 -1.39 -20.52
C GLY A 33 -0.73 -1.09 -19.78
N LYS A 34 -0.48 -1.69 -18.60
CA LYS A 34 0.74 -1.49 -17.80
C LYS A 34 2.02 -1.70 -18.60
N THR A 35 2.16 -2.87 -19.21
CA THR A 35 3.33 -3.24 -20.01
C THR A 35 3.51 -2.31 -21.22
N TYR A 36 2.41 -1.92 -21.86
CA TYR A 36 2.44 -0.96 -22.97
C TYR A 36 2.97 0.40 -22.50
N ARG A 37 2.49 0.91 -21.37
CA ARG A 37 2.93 2.19 -20.80
C ARG A 37 4.39 2.14 -20.34
N MET A 38 4.82 1.05 -19.71
CA MET A 38 6.21 0.82 -19.33
C MET A 38 7.14 0.86 -20.56
N LEU A 39 6.78 0.18 -21.65
CA LEU A 39 7.56 0.19 -22.90
C LEU A 39 7.57 1.57 -23.58
N GLU A 40 6.45 2.30 -23.55
CA GLU A 40 6.37 3.65 -24.10
C GLU A 40 7.33 4.61 -23.38
N GLU A 41 7.35 4.59 -22.08
CA GLU A 41 8.26 5.39 -21.26
C GLU A 41 9.73 4.95 -21.46
N ALA A 42 9.98 3.65 -21.59
CA ALA A 42 11.31 3.12 -21.88
C ALA A 42 11.88 3.63 -23.22
N HIS A 43 11.05 3.73 -24.24
CA HIS A 43 11.46 4.33 -25.50
C HIS A 43 11.86 5.79 -25.39
N GLN A 44 11.11 6.57 -24.57
CA GLN A 44 11.46 7.96 -24.33
C GLN A 44 12.81 8.07 -23.62
N LEU A 45 13.02 7.27 -22.56
CA LEU A 45 14.29 7.25 -21.84
C LEU A 45 15.46 6.82 -22.74
N LYS A 46 15.25 5.86 -23.62
CA LYS A 46 16.26 5.47 -24.60
C LYS A 46 16.60 6.61 -25.57
N GLN A 47 15.61 7.39 -26.02
CA GLN A 47 15.85 8.58 -26.85
C GLN A 47 16.65 9.64 -26.08
N ASP A 48 16.43 9.73 -24.76
CA ASP A 48 17.18 10.63 -23.86
C ASP A 48 18.59 10.10 -23.54
N GLY A 49 19.00 8.97 -24.15
CA GLY A 49 20.34 8.39 -24.01
C GLY A 49 20.54 7.44 -22.85
N ILE A 50 19.47 7.01 -22.17
CA ILE A 50 19.53 5.99 -21.11
C ILE A 50 19.71 4.62 -21.75
N ASP A 51 20.63 3.82 -21.20
CA ASP A 51 20.86 2.44 -21.60
C ASP A 51 19.77 1.53 -21.01
N VAL A 52 18.76 1.19 -21.84
CA VAL A 52 17.56 0.44 -21.44
C VAL A 52 17.55 -0.92 -22.09
N VAL A 53 17.33 -1.97 -21.27
CA VAL A 53 17.13 -3.35 -21.76
C VAL A 53 15.80 -3.92 -21.23
N ILE A 54 15.26 -4.88 -21.97
CA ILE A 54 14.17 -5.74 -21.52
C ILE A 54 14.77 -7.00 -20.89
N GLY A 55 14.61 -7.16 -19.59
CA GLY A 55 14.99 -8.39 -18.86
C GLY A 55 14.00 -9.51 -19.08
N VAL A 56 12.71 -9.19 -18.96
CA VAL A 56 11.61 -10.11 -19.27
C VAL A 56 10.38 -9.35 -19.74
N LEU A 57 9.71 -9.89 -20.74
CA LEU A 57 8.46 -9.36 -21.29
C LEU A 57 7.50 -10.51 -21.59
N GLU A 58 6.27 -10.39 -21.08
CA GLU A 58 5.20 -11.36 -21.32
C GLU A 58 4.09 -10.72 -22.19
N THR A 59 4.19 -10.93 -23.48
CA THR A 59 3.24 -10.32 -24.44
C THR A 59 1.89 -11.03 -24.48
N HIS A 60 1.83 -12.30 -24.07
CA HIS A 60 0.63 -13.16 -24.14
C HIS A 60 -0.05 -13.13 -25.52
N GLY A 61 0.73 -13.01 -26.60
CA GLY A 61 0.22 -12.91 -27.95
C GLY A 61 -0.35 -11.55 -28.36
N ARG A 62 -0.22 -10.52 -27.52
CA ARG A 62 -0.71 -9.16 -27.79
C ARG A 62 0.21 -8.45 -28.79
N LYS A 63 -0.29 -8.29 -30.02
CA LYS A 63 0.49 -7.70 -31.12
C LYS A 63 0.96 -6.27 -30.84
N ASP A 64 0.12 -5.46 -30.20
CA ASP A 64 0.43 -4.06 -29.90
C ASP A 64 1.57 -3.95 -28.87
N THR A 65 1.59 -4.81 -27.85
CA THR A 65 2.66 -4.87 -26.85
C THR A 65 3.96 -5.37 -27.49
N ALA A 66 3.89 -6.42 -28.32
CA ALA A 66 5.04 -6.93 -29.04
C ALA A 66 5.65 -5.89 -29.99
N ALA A 67 4.81 -5.13 -30.72
CA ALA A 67 5.25 -4.06 -31.58
C ALA A 67 5.97 -2.93 -30.81
N LYS A 68 5.53 -2.63 -29.59
CA LYS A 68 6.19 -1.64 -28.72
C LYS A 68 7.55 -2.09 -28.17
N ALA A 69 7.85 -3.39 -28.15
CA ALA A 69 9.17 -3.89 -27.76
C ALA A 69 10.24 -3.71 -28.86
N ILE A 70 9.80 -3.51 -30.11
CA ILE A 70 10.72 -3.34 -31.24
C ILE A 70 11.62 -2.11 -31.01
N GLY A 71 12.93 -2.30 -31.17
CA GLY A 71 13.91 -1.24 -31.00
C GLY A 71 14.50 -1.15 -29.58
N LEU A 72 14.03 -1.92 -28.60
CA LEU A 72 14.68 -2.13 -27.32
C LEU A 72 15.50 -3.43 -27.36
N GLU A 73 16.65 -3.44 -26.68
CA GLU A 73 17.46 -4.64 -26.50
C GLU A 73 16.73 -5.60 -25.56
N ILE A 74 16.69 -6.88 -25.94
CA ILE A 74 16.07 -7.93 -25.11
C ILE A 74 17.16 -8.88 -24.66
N ILE A 75 17.29 -9.06 -23.35
CA ILE A 75 18.16 -10.11 -22.78
C ILE A 75 17.49 -11.48 -23.04
N PRO A 76 18.19 -12.43 -23.65
CA PRO A 76 17.63 -13.76 -23.90
C PRO A 76 17.23 -14.44 -22.59
N LYS A 77 16.06 -15.06 -22.57
CA LYS A 77 15.62 -15.86 -21.43
C LYS A 77 16.51 -17.09 -21.25
N LYS A 78 16.83 -17.44 -20.02
CA LYS A 78 17.56 -18.66 -19.67
C LYS A 78 16.62 -19.87 -19.84
N ALA A 79 17.03 -20.83 -20.65
CA ALA A 79 16.30 -22.07 -20.85
C ALA A 79 16.67 -23.08 -19.74
N SER A 80 15.66 -23.74 -19.18
CA SER A 80 15.82 -24.84 -18.21
C SER A 80 14.90 -25.99 -18.58
N ILE A 81 15.40 -27.21 -18.50
CA ILE A 81 14.61 -28.41 -18.76
C ILE A 81 14.10 -28.96 -17.43
N HIS A 82 12.79 -28.90 -17.21
CA HIS A 82 12.15 -29.52 -16.06
C HIS A 82 11.11 -30.56 -16.53
N LYS A 83 11.23 -31.81 -16.06
CA LYS A 83 10.33 -32.92 -16.43
C LYS A 83 10.11 -33.06 -17.95
N ASN A 84 11.18 -32.93 -18.76
CA ASN A 84 11.16 -32.94 -20.22
C ASN A 84 10.38 -31.78 -20.90
N ILE A 85 10.08 -30.71 -20.15
CA ILE A 85 9.49 -29.49 -20.70
C ILE A 85 10.59 -28.41 -20.70
N ASN A 86 10.79 -27.78 -21.85
CA ASN A 86 11.68 -26.63 -21.97
C ASN A 86 10.95 -25.39 -21.42
N LEU A 87 11.36 -24.91 -20.25
CA LEU A 87 10.86 -23.70 -19.61
C LEU A 87 11.87 -22.57 -19.78
N GLN A 88 11.38 -21.34 -19.86
CA GLN A 88 12.22 -20.17 -20.02
C GLN A 88 11.94 -19.18 -18.89
N GLU A 89 13.01 -18.62 -18.31
CA GLU A 89 12.93 -17.66 -17.21
C GLU A 89 13.87 -16.47 -17.47
N MET A 90 13.64 -15.36 -16.76
CA MET A 90 14.52 -14.19 -16.79
C MET A 90 15.96 -14.60 -16.42
N ASP A 91 16.94 -14.16 -17.21
CA ASP A 91 18.36 -14.38 -16.93
C ASP A 91 18.94 -13.21 -16.12
N THR A 92 18.77 -13.27 -14.82
CA THR A 92 19.23 -12.24 -13.89
C THR A 92 20.75 -12.08 -13.90
N GLU A 93 21.48 -13.21 -14.04
CA GLU A 93 22.93 -13.20 -14.09
C GLU A 93 23.44 -12.44 -15.33
N THR A 94 22.86 -12.70 -16.51
CA THR A 94 23.20 -11.97 -17.75
C THR A 94 22.82 -10.48 -17.65
N ILE A 95 21.71 -10.14 -16.98
CA ILE A 95 21.33 -8.72 -16.75
C ILE A 95 22.40 -8.03 -15.90
N LEU A 96 22.86 -8.66 -14.81
CA LEU A 96 23.89 -8.11 -13.92
C LEU A 96 25.24 -7.95 -14.64
N GLU A 97 25.64 -8.93 -15.45
CA GLU A 97 26.85 -8.85 -16.27
C GLU A 97 26.79 -7.75 -17.32
N ARG A 98 25.63 -7.58 -17.98
CA ARG A 98 25.38 -6.55 -18.98
C ARG A 98 25.39 -5.14 -18.37
N SER A 99 24.98 -5.05 -17.08
CA SER A 99 24.98 -3.83 -16.27
C SER A 99 24.33 -2.62 -16.97
N PRO A 100 23.07 -2.70 -17.42
CA PRO A 100 22.36 -1.57 -18.02
C PRO A 100 22.04 -0.50 -16.98
N GLN A 101 21.63 0.70 -17.43
CA GLN A 101 21.13 1.74 -16.51
C GLN A 101 19.70 1.43 -16.05
N LEU A 102 18.88 0.86 -16.94
CA LEU A 102 17.47 0.50 -16.65
C LEU A 102 17.13 -0.86 -17.25
N VAL A 103 16.48 -1.70 -16.46
CA VAL A 103 15.91 -2.97 -16.92
C VAL A 103 14.40 -3.00 -16.76
N LEU A 104 13.69 -3.51 -17.78
CA LEU A 104 12.24 -3.70 -17.76
C LEU A 104 11.92 -5.14 -17.35
N VAL A 105 11.12 -5.32 -16.31
CA VAL A 105 10.73 -6.61 -15.76
C VAL A 105 9.21 -6.69 -15.66
N ASP A 106 8.59 -7.37 -16.61
CA ASP A 106 7.13 -7.58 -16.61
C ASP A 106 6.72 -8.68 -15.62
N GLU A 107 5.48 -8.60 -15.10
CA GLU A 107 4.89 -9.58 -14.19
C GLU A 107 5.73 -9.84 -12.92
N LEU A 108 5.87 -8.81 -12.07
CA LEU A 108 6.66 -8.85 -10.83
C LEU A 108 6.29 -10.01 -9.89
N ALA A 109 5.02 -10.43 -9.89
CA ALA A 109 4.50 -11.48 -9.00
C ALA A 109 4.78 -12.92 -9.46
N HIS A 110 5.40 -13.07 -10.64
CA HIS A 110 5.67 -14.39 -11.23
C HIS A 110 6.46 -15.30 -10.26
N THR A 111 6.06 -16.58 -10.24
CA THR A 111 6.81 -17.62 -9.54
C THR A 111 7.77 -18.27 -10.51
N ASN A 112 9.07 -18.14 -10.25
CA ASN A 112 10.11 -18.67 -11.10
C ASN A 112 10.01 -20.20 -11.23
N ILE A 113 10.56 -20.72 -12.30
CA ILE A 113 10.53 -22.17 -12.57
C ILE A 113 11.27 -22.94 -11.47
N PRO A 114 10.82 -24.17 -11.15
CA PRO A 114 11.49 -25.01 -10.15
C PRO A 114 12.96 -25.23 -10.46
N GLY A 115 13.83 -25.00 -9.48
CA GLY A 115 15.28 -25.08 -9.63
C GLY A 115 15.95 -23.75 -9.97
N SER A 116 15.21 -22.66 -10.10
CA SER A 116 15.77 -21.31 -10.16
C SER A 116 16.49 -20.96 -8.85
N ALA A 117 17.49 -20.07 -8.92
CA ALA A 117 18.22 -19.60 -7.74
C ALA A 117 17.31 -18.86 -6.72
N ARG A 118 16.25 -18.24 -7.19
CA ARG A 118 15.23 -17.53 -6.42
C ARG A 118 13.84 -18.04 -6.77
N GLU A 119 12.95 -18.11 -5.80
CA GLU A 119 11.60 -18.65 -5.99
C GLU A 119 10.70 -17.68 -6.74
N LYS A 120 10.89 -16.38 -6.52
CA LYS A 120 10.02 -15.32 -7.02
C LYS A 120 10.80 -14.30 -7.85
N ARG A 121 10.17 -13.80 -8.91
CA ARG A 121 10.73 -12.76 -9.78
C ARG A 121 11.08 -11.48 -9.04
N TYR A 122 10.26 -11.07 -8.04
CA TYR A 122 10.58 -9.88 -7.26
C TYR A 122 11.92 -10.01 -6.50
N GLN A 123 12.34 -11.23 -6.09
CA GLN A 123 13.63 -11.45 -5.45
C GLN A 123 14.81 -11.24 -6.43
N ASP A 124 14.59 -11.53 -7.71
CA ASP A 124 15.53 -11.19 -8.78
C ASP A 124 15.61 -9.67 -8.97
N VAL A 125 14.47 -8.99 -8.93
CA VAL A 125 14.41 -7.52 -9.00
C VAL A 125 15.15 -6.88 -7.82
N GLU A 126 14.97 -7.37 -6.60
CA GLU A 126 15.71 -6.88 -5.42
C GLU A 126 17.23 -6.99 -5.61
N LEU A 127 17.71 -8.10 -6.19
CA LEU A 127 19.14 -8.29 -6.49
C LEU A 127 19.64 -7.28 -7.55
N ILE A 128 18.86 -7.05 -8.60
CA ILE A 128 19.18 -6.08 -9.65
C ILE A 128 19.25 -4.66 -9.07
N LEU A 129 18.29 -4.29 -8.24
CA LEU A 129 18.28 -3.00 -7.53
C LEU A 129 19.49 -2.86 -6.59
N ALA A 130 19.84 -3.91 -5.85
CA ALA A 130 21.01 -3.93 -4.98
C ALA A 130 22.33 -3.73 -5.75
N ALA A 131 22.38 -4.16 -7.02
CA ALA A 131 23.52 -3.92 -7.93
C ALA A 131 23.58 -2.48 -8.48
N GLY A 132 22.61 -1.61 -8.12
CA GLY A 132 22.58 -0.22 -8.57
C GLY A 132 21.90 0.02 -9.91
N ILE A 133 21.24 -1.00 -10.48
CA ILE A 133 20.50 -0.93 -11.74
C ILE A 133 19.06 -0.53 -11.46
N ASP A 134 18.54 0.47 -12.18
CA ASP A 134 17.16 0.89 -12.07
C ASP A 134 16.23 -0.18 -12.68
N VAL A 135 15.04 -0.38 -12.08
CA VAL A 135 14.05 -1.37 -12.54
C VAL A 135 12.70 -0.73 -12.75
N TYR A 136 12.10 -0.97 -13.91
CA TYR A 136 10.67 -0.75 -14.16
C TYR A 136 9.96 -2.09 -14.17
N SER A 137 8.88 -2.24 -13.40
CA SER A 137 8.12 -3.50 -13.32
C SER A 137 6.63 -3.27 -13.38
N THR A 138 5.87 -4.34 -13.67
CA THR A 138 4.41 -4.32 -13.71
C THR A 138 3.82 -5.29 -12.70
N VAL A 139 2.68 -4.93 -12.12
CA VAL A 139 1.91 -5.78 -11.22
C VAL A 139 0.40 -5.50 -11.33
N ASN A 140 -0.44 -6.49 -11.09
CA ASN A 140 -1.87 -6.28 -10.88
C ASN A 140 -2.17 -6.24 -9.38
N ILE A 141 -3.14 -5.45 -8.98
CA ILE A 141 -3.59 -5.30 -7.58
C ILE A 141 -3.89 -6.65 -6.90
N GLN A 142 -4.39 -7.61 -7.64
CA GLN A 142 -4.74 -8.95 -7.16
C GLN A 142 -3.55 -9.77 -6.62
N HIS A 143 -2.33 -9.36 -6.90
CA HIS A 143 -1.11 -10.05 -6.47
C HIS A 143 -0.55 -9.50 -5.15
N LEU A 144 -1.12 -8.44 -4.58
CA LEU A 144 -0.75 -7.96 -3.25
C LEU A 144 -1.22 -8.92 -2.17
N GLU A 145 -0.34 -9.25 -1.23
CA GLU A 145 -0.59 -10.28 -0.23
C GLU A 145 -1.75 -9.88 0.70
N SER A 146 -1.80 -8.64 1.17
CA SER A 146 -2.86 -8.11 2.03
C SER A 146 -4.25 -8.15 1.38
N LEU A 147 -4.33 -8.00 0.06
CA LEU A 147 -5.59 -7.92 -0.68
C LEU A 147 -6.09 -9.25 -1.22
N ASN A 148 -5.31 -10.34 -1.08
CA ASN A 148 -5.64 -11.63 -1.70
C ASN A 148 -7.01 -12.19 -1.29
N ASP A 149 -7.32 -12.17 0.02
CA ASP A 149 -8.61 -12.66 0.52
C ASP A 149 -9.78 -11.78 0.08
N LEU A 150 -9.56 -10.47 -0.03
CA LEU A 150 -10.57 -9.54 -0.52
C LEU A 150 -10.83 -9.74 -2.01
N VAL A 151 -9.78 -9.89 -2.80
CA VAL A 151 -9.87 -10.20 -4.24
C VAL A 151 -10.60 -11.53 -4.47
N ALA A 152 -10.29 -12.57 -3.67
CA ALA A 152 -10.97 -13.86 -3.76
C ALA A 152 -12.48 -13.74 -3.45
N ARG A 153 -12.87 -12.92 -2.47
CA ARG A 153 -14.28 -12.63 -2.16
C ARG A 153 -15.00 -11.88 -3.26
N ILE A 154 -14.33 -10.91 -3.89
CA ILE A 154 -14.92 -10.11 -4.98
C ILE A 154 -15.06 -10.93 -6.24
N THR A 155 -14.02 -11.65 -6.65
CA THR A 155 -13.92 -12.29 -7.97
C THR A 155 -14.29 -13.77 -7.98
N GLY A 156 -14.29 -14.42 -6.83
CA GLY A 156 -14.37 -15.88 -6.70
C GLY A 156 -13.09 -16.62 -7.11
N VAL A 157 -12.00 -15.90 -7.43
CA VAL A 157 -10.74 -16.47 -7.92
C VAL A 157 -9.65 -16.31 -6.86
N VAL A 158 -9.03 -17.45 -6.47
CA VAL A 158 -7.87 -17.44 -5.57
C VAL A 158 -6.60 -17.24 -6.38
N VAL A 159 -5.90 -16.13 -6.17
CA VAL A 159 -4.63 -15.82 -6.81
C VAL A 159 -3.49 -16.45 -6.02
N ARG A 160 -2.68 -17.28 -6.68
CA ARG A 160 -1.57 -17.99 -6.03
C ARG A 160 -0.25 -17.22 -6.08
N GLU A 161 -0.04 -16.47 -7.14
CA GLU A 161 1.14 -15.63 -7.30
C GLU A 161 0.95 -14.34 -6.51
N ARG A 162 1.81 -14.10 -5.53
CA ARG A 162 1.71 -12.98 -4.60
C ARG A 162 3.05 -12.30 -4.42
N ILE A 163 3.00 -11.03 -4.08
CA ILE A 163 4.14 -10.22 -3.65
C ILE A 163 3.82 -9.58 -2.30
N PRO A 164 4.84 -9.38 -1.44
CA PRO A 164 4.69 -8.58 -0.22
C PRO A 164 4.30 -7.13 -0.55
N ASP A 165 3.41 -6.55 0.24
CA ASP A 165 2.97 -5.16 0.09
C ASP A 165 4.13 -4.16 0.25
N LEU A 166 5.10 -4.51 1.09
CA LEU A 166 6.33 -3.75 1.31
C LEU A 166 7.08 -3.37 0.01
N LEU A 167 6.93 -4.16 -1.06
CA LEU A 167 7.53 -3.83 -2.37
C LEU A 167 6.93 -2.57 -3.01
N LEU A 168 5.67 -2.23 -2.70
CA LEU A 168 5.07 -0.96 -3.12
C LEU A 168 5.57 0.18 -2.25
N ASP A 169 5.67 -0.04 -0.93
CA ASP A 169 6.11 0.96 0.04
C ASP A 169 7.59 1.35 -0.18
N GLU A 170 8.42 0.39 -0.60
CA GLU A 170 9.85 0.61 -0.89
C GLU A 170 10.13 1.06 -2.32
N ALA A 171 9.12 1.15 -3.19
CA ALA A 171 9.28 1.59 -4.57
C ALA A 171 9.53 3.11 -4.62
N ASP A 172 10.47 3.56 -5.45
CA ASP A 172 10.74 4.99 -5.67
C ASP A 172 9.62 5.70 -6.43
N ALA A 173 8.77 4.96 -7.14
CA ALA A 173 7.57 5.49 -7.80
C ALA A 173 6.55 4.38 -8.10
N VAL A 174 5.28 4.64 -7.82
CA VAL A 174 4.16 3.77 -8.20
C VAL A 174 3.25 4.53 -9.17
N VAL A 175 2.97 3.93 -10.33
CA VAL A 175 2.14 4.53 -11.38
C VAL A 175 0.90 3.68 -11.61
N VAL A 176 -0.28 4.23 -11.32
CA VAL A 176 -1.55 3.56 -11.60
C VAL A 176 -1.88 3.67 -13.09
N ILE A 177 -2.08 2.52 -13.72
CA ILE A 177 -2.63 2.46 -15.08
C ILE A 177 -4.10 2.15 -14.96
N ASP A 178 -4.91 3.16 -15.22
CA ASP A 178 -6.35 3.12 -15.08
C ASP A 178 -7.06 3.14 -16.43
N VAL A 179 -8.09 2.33 -16.54
CA VAL A 179 -9.07 2.33 -17.64
C VAL A 179 -10.45 2.03 -17.08
N THR A 180 -11.50 2.42 -17.79
CA THR A 180 -12.84 2.08 -17.34
C THR A 180 -13.13 0.58 -17.47
N PRO A 181 -14.00 0.00 -16.63
CA PRO A 181 -14.43 -1.38 -16.76
C PRO A 181 -14.94 -1.70 -18.17
N GLU A 182 -15.69 -0.79 -18.77
CA GLU A 182 -16.23 -0.92 -20.14
C GLU A 182 -15.12 -1.08 -21.19
N THR A 183 -14.09 -0.24 -21.11
CA THR A 183 -12.93 -0.33 -22.00
C THR A 183 -12.22 -1.66 -21.86
N LEU A 184 -12.11 -2.18 -20.62
CA LEU A 184 -11.44 -3.45 -20.38
C LEU A 184 -12.26 -4.63 -20.89
N GLU A 185 -13.58 -4.62 -20.70
CA GLU A 185 -14.49 -5.61 -21.28
C GLU A 185 -14.44 -5.62 -22.82
N GLU A 186 -14.39 -4.44 -23.43
CA GLU A 186 -14.28 -4.30 -24.89
C GLU A 186 -12.97 -4.89 -25.41
N ARG A 187 -11.84 -4.55 -24.78
CA ARG A 187 -10.52 -5.14 -25.09
C ARG A 187 -10.53 -6.66 -24.97
N LEU A 188 -11.25 -7.20 -23.95
CA LEU A 188 -11.37 -8.64 -23.78
C LEU A 188 -12.18 -9.27 -24.92
N ARG A 189 -13.34 -8.69 -25.29
CA ARG A 189 -14.16 -9.17 -26.42
C ARG A 189 -13.44 -9.12 -27.76
N GLU A 190 -12.58 -8.14 -27.96
CA GLU A 190 -11.74 -8.01 -29.14
C GLU A 190 -10.54 -8.99 -29.18
N GLY A 191 -10.38 -9.84 -28.16
CA GLY A 191 -9.25 -10.78 -28.06
C GLY A 191 -7.91 -10.14 -27.76
N LYS A 192 -7.89 -8.88 -27.29
CA LYS A 192 -6.67 -8.13 -26.94
C LYS A 192 -6.07 -8.52 -25.59
N ILE A 193 -6.78 -9.30 -24.78
CA ILE A 193 -6.33 -9.71 -23.43
C ILE A 193 -6.05 -11.20 -23.39
N TYR A 194 -7.02 -12.01 -23.82
CA TYR A 194 -6.95 -13.47 -23.86
C TYR A 194 -7.34 -13.99 -25.25
N THR A 195 -6.98 -15.24 -25.52
CA THR A 195 -7.38 -15.98 -26.72
C THR A 195 -8.89 -16.22 -26.73
N PRO A 196 -9.54 -16.32 -27.91
CA PRO A 196 -11.00 -16.41 -28.04
C PRO A 196 -11.65 -17.50 -27.18
N ASP A 197 -10.99 -18.63 -26.99
CA ASP A 197 -11.46 -19.76 -26.18
C ASP A 197 -11.62 -19.43 -24.68
N LYS A 198 -10.95 -18.41 -24.18
CA LYS A 198 -10.97 -17.99 -22.77
C LYS A 198 -11.85 -16.77 -22.49
N ILE A 199 -12.35 -16.10 -23.52
CA ILE A 199 -13.05 -14.81 -23.36
C ILE A 199 -14.34 -15.01 -22.58
N GLU A 200 -15.20 -15.96 -22.98
CA GLU A 200 -16.51 -16.17 -22.38
C GLU A 200 -16.39 -16.54 -20.89
N GLN A 201 -15.55 -17.52 -20.58
CA GLN A 201 -15.28 -17.90 -19.20
C GLN A 201 -14.73 -16.74 -18.36
N SER A 202 -13.90 -15.89 -18.95
CA SER A 202 -13.31 -14.75 -18.24
C SER A 202 -14.33 -13.67 -17.93
N LEU A 203 -15.26 -13.38 -18.87
CA LEU A 203 -16.37 -12.44 -18.69
C LEU A 203 -17.37 -12.91 -17.62
N GLU A 204 -17.59 -14.21 -17.52
CA GLU A 204 -18.49 -14.80 -16.52
C GLU A 204 -17.90 -14.84 -15.10
N ASN A 205 -16.59 -14.74 -14.96
CA ASN A 205 -15.90 -14.85 -13.68
C ASN A 205 -15.20 -13.53 -13.29
N PHE A 206 -13.91 -13.43 -13.55
CA PHE A 206 -13.06 -12.33 -13.08
C PHE A 206 -13.46 -10.97 -13.70
N PHE A 207 -13.76 -10.95 -15.02
CA PHE A 207 -14.03 -9.72 -15.78
C PHE A 207 -15.49 -9.26 -15.71
N GLN A 208 -16.26 -9.69 -14.71
CA GLN A 208 -17.57 -9.11 -14.47
C GLN A 208 -17.43 -7.63 -14.09
N ARG A 209 -18.28 -6.78 -14.65
CA ARG A 209 -18.26 -5.33 -14.44
C ARG A 209 -18.18 -4.93 -12.96
N ARG A 210 -18.98 -5.58 -12.09
CA ARG A 210 -18.97 -5.34 -10.65
C ARG A 210 -17.60 -5.63 -10.01
N ASN A 211 -16.93 -6.71 -10.47
CA ASN A 211 -15.62 -7.09 -9.97
C ASN A 211 -14.57 -6.07 -10.41
N LEU A 212 -14.62 -5.65 -11.68
CA LEU A 212 -13.70 -4.65 -12.24
C LEU A 212 -13.84 -3.30 -11.53
N ILE A 213 -15.07 -2.85 -11.21
CA ILE A 213 -15.31 -1.64 -10.42
C ILE A 213 -14.63 -1.76 -9.05
N ALA A 214 -14.84 -2.86 -8.33
CA ALA A 214 -14.26 -3.07 -7.02
C ALA A 214 -12.73 -3.19 -7.06
N LEU A 215 -12.16 -3.91 -8.03
CA LEU A 215 -10.70 -4.02 -8.22
C LEU A 215 -10.06 -2.69 -8.59
N ARG A 216 -10.76 -1.86 -9.39
CA ARG A 216 -10.32 -0.51 -9.73
C ARG A 216 -10.25 0.39 -8.51
N GLU A 217 -11.31 0.37 -7.68
CA GLU A 217 -11.34 1.11 -6.42
C GLU A 217 -10.19 0.68 -5.50
N LEU A 218 -9.95 -0.63 -5.35
CA LEU A 218 -8.84 -1.15 -4.56
C LEU A 218 -7.48 -0.66 -5.08
N ALA A 219 -7.25 -0.69 -6.40
CA ALA A 219 -5.98 -0.26 -6.97
C ALA A 219 -5.73 1.25 -6.76
N LEU A 220 -6.75 2.08 -6.91
CA LEU A 220 -6.66 3.52 -6.70
C LEU A 220 -6.43 3.85 -5.22
N ARG A 221 -7.09 3.13 -4.33
CA ARG A 221 -6.97 3.31 -2.89
C ARG A 221 -5.58 2.92 -2.39
N GLU A 222 -5.09 1.75 -2.77
CA GLU A 222 -3.78 1.26 -2.34
C GLU A 222 -2.66 2.25 -2.67
N VAL A 223 -2.67 2.80 -3.88
CA VAL A 223 -1.66 3.79 -4.28
C VAL A 223 -1.87 5.14 -3.58
N ALA A 224 -3.11 5.52 -3.30
CA ALA A 224 -3.38 6.74 -2.53
C ALA A 224 -2.86 6.62 -1.09
N ASP A 225 -3.02 5.46 -0.46
CA ASP A 225 -2.51 5.18 0.89
C ASP A 225 -0.96 5.25 0.92
N THR A 226 -0.27 4.68 -0.06
CA THR A 226 1.20 4.76 -0.20
C THR A 226 1.69 6.20 -0.35
N VAL A 227 1.05 7.00 -1.21
CA VAL A 227 1.41 8.42 -1.42
C VAL A 227 1.17 9.26 -0.15
N GLU A 228 0.13 8.96 0.62
CA GLU A 228 -0.15 9.65 1.87
C GLU A 228 0.91 9.33 2.94
N GLU A 229 1.39 8.10 3.03
CA GLU A 229 2.46 7.69 3.94
C GLU A 229 3.79 8.37 3.59
N GLU A 230 4.13 8.47 2.31
CA GLU A 230 5.32 9.21 1.85
C GLU A 230 5.21 10.73 2.13
N ALA A 231 4.05 11.33 1.89
CA ALA A 231 3.82 12.73 2.18
C ALA A 231 3.96 13.03 3.69
N ASN A 232 3.47 12.14 4.55
CA ASN A 232 3.55 12.28 6.00
C ASN A 232 4.99 12.13 6.54
N THR A 233 5.85 11.37 5.86
CA THR A 233 7.27 11.21 6.25
C THR A 233 8.15 12.35 5.75
N SER A 234 7.77 13.05 4.70
CA SER A 234 8.61 14.07 4.03
C SER A 234 8.26 15.53 4.35
N ILE A 235 7.11 15.80 4.99
CA ILE A 235 6.68 17.18 5.25
C ILE A 235 6.94 17.58 6.70
N SER A 236 7.88 18.53 6.89
CA SER A 236 7.98 19.36 8.09
C SER A 236 6.67 20.13 8.28
N ALA A 237 5.94 19.83 9.34
CA ALA A 237 4.78 20.51 9.93
C ALA A 237 4.21 21.72 9.15
N GLY A 238 3.14 21.50 8.36
CA GLY A 238 2.38 22.66 7.89
C GLY A 238 1.21 22.43 6.94
N GLN A 239 1.28 21.49 6.04
CA GLN A 239 0.18 21.23 5.10
C GLN A 239 0.10 19.74 4.78
N ILE A 240 -0.74 19.02 5.51
CA ILE A 240 -1.01 17.60 5.27
C ILE A 240 -2.26 17.54 4.38
N CYS A 241 -2.12 16.91 3.21
CA CYS A 241 -3.24 16.58 2.36
C CYS A 241 -3.82 15.22 2.81
N ASN A 242 -4.77 15.26 3.76
CA ASN A 242 -5.48 14.05 4.16
C ASN A 242 -6.38 13.60 3.01
N VAL A 243 -6.00 12.55 2.31
CA VAL A 243 -6.80 11.95 1.22
C VAL A 243 -7.88 11.03 1.80
N HIS A 244 -7.64 10.44 2.98
CA HIS A 244 -8.56 9.52 3.65
C HIS A 244 -9.01 10.03 5.02
N GLU A 245 -10.27 9.75 5.32
CA GLU A 245 -10.84 9.99 6.64
C GLU A 245 -10.26 9.00 7.67
N ARG A 246 -10.05 9.48 8.90
CA ARG A 246 -9.57 8.67 10.04
C ARG A 246 -10.43 8.94 11.25
N VAL A 247 -11.00 7.87 11.79
CA VAL A 247 -11.97 7.93 12.89
C VAL A 247 -11.30 7.51 14.20
N LEU A 248 -11.30 8.41 15.20
CA LEU A 248 -10.84 8.14 16.56
C LEU A 248 -12.03 7.98 17.49
N VAL A 249 -12.20 6.80 18.08
CA VAL A 249 -13.22 6.54 19.09
C VAL A 249 -12.60 6.59 20.49
N CYS A 250 -13.01 7.54 21.32
CA CYS A 250 -12.51 7.64 22.69
C CYS A 250 -13.38 6.79 23.64
N VAL A 251 -12.82 5.71 24.15
CA VAL A 251 -13.47 4.79 25.09
C VAL A 251 -13.04 5.06 26.53
N SER A 252 -13.86 4.64 27.48
CA SER A 252 -13.62 4.78 28.91
C SER A 252 -14.04 3.51 29.64
N THR A 253 -13.89 3.46 30.95
CA THR A 253 -14.34 2.35 31.80
C THR A 253 -15.86 2.20 31.94
N TYR A 254 -16.64 3.09 31.31
CA TYR A 254 -18.10 3.03 31.37
C TYR A 254 -18.68 2.02 30.35
N PRO A 255 -19.75 1.30 30.70
CA PRO A 255 -20.34 0.23 29.87
C PRO A 255 -20.77 0.68 28.46
N ASN A 256 -21.11 1.96 28.29
CA ASN A 256 -21.50 2.51 27.00
C ASN A 256 -20.36 2.59 25.96
N SER A 257 -19.11 2.40 26.38
CA SER A 257 -17.93 2.42 25.47
C SER A 257 -18.04 1.39 24.35
N ILE A 258 -18.62 0.22 24.61
CA ILE A 258 -18.88 -0.80 23.59
C ILE A 258 -19.85 -0.30 22.51
N GLN A 259 -20.92 0.39 22.89
CA GLN A 259 -21.87 0.97 21.93
C GLN A 259 -21.22 2.11 21.13
N LEU A 260 -20.40 2.92 21.81
CA LEU A 260 -19.67 4.01 21.20
C LEU A 260 -18.70 3.46 20.14
N LEU A 261 -17.97 2.43 20.47
CA LEU A 261 -17.03 1.76 19.55
C LEU A 261 -17.77 1.18 18.33
N ARG A 262 -18.90 0.51 18.54
CA ARG A 262 -19.72 -0.01 17.42
C ARG A 262 -20.26 1.09 16.51
N ARG A 263 -20.60 2.26 17.06
CA ARG A 263 -21.06 3.41 16.27
C ARG A 263 -19.91 4.05 15.50
N GLY A 264 -18.75 4.21 16.14
CA GLY A 264 -17.54 4.69 15.50
C GLY A 264 -17.04 3.75 14.38
N ALA A 265 -17.06 2.44 14.62
CA ALA A 265 -16.73 1.45 13.60
C ALA A 265 -17.69 1.52 12.38
N ARG A 266 -18.99 1.73 12.59
CA ARG A 266 -19.93 1.96 11.48
C ARG A 266 -19.66 3.26 10.73
N LEU A 267 -19.28 4.33 11.43
CA LEU A 267 -18.90 5.60 10.82
C LEU A 267 -17.62 5.38 9.97
N ALA A 268 -16.60 4.73 10.52
CA ALA A 268 -15.38 4.41 9.82
C ALA A 268 -15.66 3.57 8.56
N ASN A 269 -16.48 2.53 8.67
CA ASN A 269 -16.86 1.71 7.53
C ASN A 269 -17.66 2.48 6.47
N TYR A 270 -18.58 3.39 6.88
CA TYR A 270 -19.34 4.22 5.95
C TYR A 270 -18.44 5.20 5.19
N MET A 271 -17.47 5.81 5.87
CA MET A 271 -16.52 6.77 5.31
C MET A 271 -15.32 6.09 4.65
N ASN A 272 -15.24 4.76 4.70
CA ASN A 272 -14.08 3.98 4.28
C ASN A 272 -12.78 4.45 4.97
N ALA A 273 -12.87 4.74 6.25
CA ALA A 273 -11.85 5.36 7.08
C ALA A 273 -11.13 4.33 7.96
N LYS A 274 -9.86 4.57 8.26
CA LYS A 274 -9.13 3.80 9.28
C LYS A 274 -9.70 4.09 10.67
N LEU A 275 -9.92 3.02 11.46
CA LEU A 275 -10.48 3.09 12.80
C LEU A 275 -9.37 3.08 13.85
N TYR A 276 -9.36 4.07 14.72
CA TYR A 276 -8.55 4.12 15.93
C TYR A 276 -9.44 4.14 17.16
N THR A 277 -9.05 3.41 18.20
CA THR A 277 -9.73 3.44 19.50
C THR A 277 -8.75 3.89 20.56
N LEU A 278 -9.08 4.92 21.32
CA LEU A 278 -8.21 5.49 22.35
C LEU A 278 -8.79 5.28 23.73
N PHE A 279 -8.04 4.61 24.58
CA PHE A 279 -8.26 4.56 26.03
C PHE A 279 -7.15 5.34 26.76
N ILE A 280 -7.57 6.29 27.61
CA ILE A 280 -6.64 7.08 28.43
C ILE A 280 -6.83 6.69 29.89
N ALA A 281 -5.83 6.03 30.46
CA ALA A 281 -5.80 5.66 31.87
C ALA A 281 -5.21 6.78 32.73
N ASP A 282 -5.79 7.03 33.90
CA ASP A 282 -5.19 7.90 34.91
C ASP A 282 -3.99 7.17 35.53
N PRO A 283 -2.77 7.72 35.50
CA PRO A 283 -1.56 7.10 36.06
C PRO A 283 -1.64 6.76 37.55
N GLU A 284 -2.44 7.50 38.32
CA GLU A 284 -2.56 7.33 39.77
C GLU A 284 -3.73 6.42 40.17
N ARG A 285 -4.56 6.00 39.20
CA ARG A 285 -5.75 5.15 39.46
C ARG A 285 -5.51 3.73 38.94
N PHE A 286 -5.69 2.78 39.83
CA PHE A 286 -5.78 1.36 39.45
C PHE A 286 -7.21 1.02 38.96
N LEU A 287 -7.27 0.29 37.86
CA LEU A 287 -8.54 -0.24 37.36
C LEU A 287 -9.01 -1.40 38.21
N SER A 288 -10.31 -1.48 38.49
CA SER A 288 -10.90 -2.68 39.04
C SER A 288 -10.82 -3.84 38.04
N LYS A 289 -11.03 -5.07 38.51
CA LYS A 289 -11.03 -6.24 37.63
C LYS A 289 -12.12 -6.15 36.55
N GLU A 290 -13.28 -5.58 36.88
CA GLU A 290 -14.40 -5.38 35.95
C GLU A 290 -14.06 -4.32 34.91
N GLU A 291 -13.46 -3.21 35.34
CA GLU A 291 -13.01 -2.15 34.44
C GLU A 291 -11.92 -2.65 33.47
N SER A 292 -10.95 -3.44 33.94
CA SER A 292 -9.92 -4.05 33.14
C SER A 292 -10.54 -4.97 32.08
N LEU A 293 -11.44 -5.87 32.49
CA LEU A 293 -12.12 -6.79 31.57
C LEU A 293 -12.97 -6.02 30.52
N HIS A 294 -13.56 -4.88 30.92
CA HIS A 294 -14.32 -4.03 29.99
C HIS A 294 -13.41 -3.42 28.93
N ILE A 295 -12.22 -2.92 29.32
CA ILE A 295 -11.25 -2.36 28.35
C ILE A 295 -10.68 -3.46 27.44
N ASP A 296 -10.35 -4.63 27.97
CA ASP A 296 -9.91 -5.79 27.16
C ASP A 296 -10.99 -6.20 26.15
N THR A 297 -12.27 -6.06 26.51
CA THR A 297 -13.38 -6.31 25.59
C THR A 297 -13.46 -5.26 24.49
N CYS A 298 -13.23 -3.98 24.83
CA CYS A 298 -13.17 -2.90 23.83
C CYS A 298 -11.99 -3.10 22.86
N GLU A 299 -10.83 -3.52 23.36
CA GLU A 299 -9.66 -3.81 22.54
C GLU A 299 -9.92 -4.95 21.56
N LYS A 300 -10.43 -6.08 22.03
CA LYS A 300 -10.82 -7.21 21.17
C LYS A 300 -11.82 -6.80 20.10
N LEU A 301 -12.85 -6.05 20.48
CA LEU A 301 -13.85 -5.56 19.54
C LEU A 301 -13.27 -4.58 18.52
N CYS A 302 -12.30 -3.74 18.91
CA CYS A 302 -11.59 -2.85 18.00
C CYS A 302 -10.84 -3.67 16.94
N LEU A 303 -10.10 -4.71 17.36
CA LEU A 303 -9.37 -5.61 16.43
C LEU A 303 -10.33 -6.38 15.51
N GLU A 304 -11.49 -6.81 15.98
CA GLU A 304 -12.54 -7.43 15.14
C GLU A 304 -13.03 -6.49 14.03
N PHE A 305 -13.00 -5.17 14.27
CA PHE A 305 -13.33 -4.14 13.29
C PHE A 305 -12.13 -3.69 12.46
N ALA A 306 -11.02 -4.42 12.49
CA ALA A 306 -9.75 -4.06 11.85
C ALA A 306 -9.23 -2.67 12.26
N GLY A 307 -9.51 -2.25 13.51
CA GLY A 307 -9.05 -0.99 14.09
C GLY A 307 -7.78 -1.15 14.90
N GLU A 308 -7.12 -0.02 15.16
CA GLU A 308 -5.93 0.06 16.02
C GLU A 308 -6.32 0.57 17.43
N PHE A 309 -5.90 -0.15 18.49
CA PHE A 309 -6.22 0.21 19.88
C PHE A 309 -5.03 0.90 20.56
N LEU A 310 -5.25 2.14 20.99
CA LEU A 310 -4.26 2.99 21.64
C LEU A 310 -4.53 3.06 23.15
N HIS A 311 -3.59 2.60 23.96
CA HIS A 311 -3.66 2.67 25.43
C HIS A 311 -2.59 3.66 25.95
N ILE A 312 -3.03 4.79 26.50
CA ILE A 312 -2.16 5.88 26.95
C ILE A 312 -2.43 6.19 28.43
N LYS A 313 -1.38 6.47 29.19
CA LYS A 313 -1.48 6.93 30.57
C LYS A 313 -1.23 8.45 30.63
N ASN A 314 -2.26 9.23 31.01
CA ASN A 314 -2.15 10.67 31.16
C ASN A 314 -3.29 11.25 32.03
N HIS A 315 -2.99 12.30 32.77
CA HIS A 315 -4.01 13.01 33.58
C HIS A 315 -4.88 13.95 32.76
N ASN A 316 -4.38 14.49 31.64
CA ASN A 316 -5.08 15.49 30.85
C ASN A 316 -5.73 14.88 29.59
N VAL A 317 -6.91 14.34 29.76
CA VAL A 317 -7.63 13.60 28.71
C VAL A 317 -7.85 14.45 27.45
N SER A 318 -8.32 15.73 27.58
CA SER A 318 -8.61 16.56 26.40
C SER A 318 -7.36 16.88 25.58
N GLN A 319 -6.25 17.14 26.27
CA GLN A 319 -4.97 17.44 25.61
C GLN A 319 -4.38 16.21 24.95
N THR A 320 -4.48 15.05 25.59
CA THR A 320 -4.03 13.79 25.02
C THR A 320 -4.83 13.43 23.75
N ILE A 321 -6.15 13.58 23.77
CA ILE A 321 -6.97 13.37 22.58
C ILE A 321 -6.53 14.29 21.43
N ALA A 322 -6.32 15.57 21.69
CA ALA A 322 -5.89 16.53 20.66
C ALA A 322 -4.48 16.22 20.12
N GLN A 323 -3.56 15.77 20.97
CA GLN A 323 -2.22 15.33 20.55
C GLN A 323 -2.28 14.07 19.68
N ILE A 324 -3.04 13.06 20.10
CA ILE A 324 -3.22 11.84 19.31
C ILE A 324 -3.91 12.15 17.99
N ALA A 325 -4.92 13.02 17.99
CA ALA A 325 -5.58 13.43 16.77
C ALA A 325 -4.61 14.10 15.78
N ALA A 326 -3.71 14.93 16.26
CA ALA A 326 -2.66 15.53 15.43
C ALA A 326 -1.63 14.51 14.95
N THR A 327 -1.17 13.60 15.83
CA THR A 327 -0.13 12.59 15.50
C THR A 327 -0.63 11.57 14.48
N TYR A 328 -1.88 11.13 14.61
CA TYR A 328 -2.48 10.11 13.73
C TYR A 328 -3.33 10.74 12.60
N HIS A 329 -3.26 12.07 12.45
CA HIS A 329 -4.01 12.81 11.42
C HIS A 329 -5.50 12.49 11.40
N ILE A 330 -6.11 12.42 12.59
CA ILE A 330 -7.53 12.12 12.77
C ILE A 330 -8.39 13.26 12.18
N THR A 331 -9.41 12.87 11.44
CA THR A 331 -10.38 13.81 10.87
C THR A 331 -11.74 13.76 11.58
N GLN A 332 -12.05 12.62 12.23
CA GLN A 332 -13.32 12.38 12.91
C GLN A 332 -13.09 11.89 14.33
N ILE A 333 -13.52 12.61 15.34
CA ILE A 333 -13.44 12.17 16.75
C ILE A 333 -14.84 11.79 17.24
N VAL A 334 -14.99 10.60 17.82
CA VAL A 334 -16.22 10.09 18.40
C VAL A 334 -16.07 9.96 19.92
N ILE A 335 -16.88 10.71 20.68
CA ILE A 335 -16.91 10.68 22.14
C ILE A 335 -18.32 10.41 22.67
N GLY A 336 -18.41 9.84 23.85
CA GLY A 336 -19.67 9.74 24.60
C GLY A 336 -20.04 11.03 25.30
N GLU A 337 -21.33 11.26 25.53
CA GLU A 337 -21.79 12.36 26.35
C GLU A 337 -21.23 12.23 27.79
N SER A 338 -20.71 13.34 28.34
CA SER A 338 -20.18 13.36 29.70
C SER A 338 -21.29 13.12 30.74
N GLN A 339 -21.12 12.12 31.57
CA GLN A 339 -22.07 11.77 32.66
C GLN A 339 -21.91 12.63 33.92
N GLN A 340 -21.19 13.76 33.85
CA GLN A 340 -21.05 14.63 35.01
C GLN A 340 -22.39 15.31 35.38
N PRO A 341 -22.76 15.36 36.68
CA PRO A 341 -24.00 15.94 37.14
C PRO A 341 -24.12 17.44 36.76
N ARG A 342 -25.31 17.86 36.32
CA ARG A 342 -25.60 19.18 35.74
C ARG A 342 -25.14 20.39 36.59
N TRP A 343 -25.10 20.25 37.94
CA TRP A 343 -24.69 21.34 38.84
C TRP A 343 -23.17 21.61 38.82
N LYS A 344 -22.31 20.63 38.48
CA LYS A 344 -20.86 20.86 38.29
C LYS A 344 -20.52 21.57 36.98
N ARG A 345 -21.43 21.65 36.01
CA ARG A 345 -21.27 22.32 34.71
C ARG A 345 -21.23 23.85 34.80
N PHE A 346 -21.73 24.46 35.90
CA PHE A 346 -21.77 25.90 36.04
C PHE A 346 -20.47 26.58 36.42
N PHE A 347 -19.48 25.83 36.94
CA PHE A 347 -18.25 26.40 37.49
C PHE A 347 -16.93 25.94 36.80
N LYS A 348 -16.96 25.01 35.89
CA LYS A 348 -15.78 24.62 35.08
C LYS A 348 -16.19 24.41 33.63
N ARG A 349 -15.32 24.89 32.71
CA ARG A 349 -15.47 24.59 31.27
C ARG A 349 -15.66 23.09 31.08
N SER A 350 -16.69 22.70 30.29
CA SER A 350 -16.96 21.27 30.08
C SER A 350 -15.81 20.63 29.32
N PHE A 351 -15.58 19.33 29.54
CA PHE A 351 -14.60 18.53 28.80
C PHE A 351 -14.72 18.76 27.29
N THR A 352 -15.93 18.72 26.76
CA THR A 352 -16.24 18.92 25.32
C THR A 352 -15.83 20.30 24.84
N GLN A 353 -16.10 21.37 25.62
CA GLN A 353 -15.68 22.74 25.26
C GLN A 353 -14.15 22.85 25.20
N ARG A 354 -13.45 22.23 26.15
CA ARG A 354 -11.99 22.24 26.19
C ARG A 354 -11.40 21.47 25.01
N LEU A 355 -11.97 20.31 24.63
CA LEU A 355 -11.55 19.57 23.48
C LEU A 355 -11.80 20.35 22.19
N LEU A 356 -12.99 20.97 22.01
CA LEU A 356 -13.30 21.81 20.85
C LEU A 356 -12.32 22.99 20.70
N GLU A 357 -11.92 23.64 21.81
CA GLU A 357 -10.92 24.70 21.78
C GLU A 357 -9.55 24.19 21.26
N LEU A 358 -9.15 22.96 21.64
CA LEU A 358 -7.87 22.40 21.26
C LEU A 358 -7.83 21.91 19.80
N ILE A 359 -8.94 21.44 19.25
CA ILE A 359 -9.02 20.93 17.87
C ILE A 359 -9.53 21.97 16.86
N ARG A 360 -9.86 23.19 17.29
CA ARG A 360 -10.54 24.22 16.48
C ARG A 360 -9.89 24.54 15.14
N ASN A 361 -8.58 24.38 15.02
CA ASN A 361 -7.81 24.72 13.82
C ASN A 361 -7.27 23.49 13.09
N GLN A 362 -7.77 22.29 13.40
CA GLN A 362 -7.22 21.01 12.88
C GLN A 362 -8.15 20.35 11.86
N ASN A 363 -9.23 21.01 11.40
CA ASN A 363 -10.22 20.44 10.48
C ASN A 363 -10.77 19.07 10.94
N ILE A 364 -11.07 18.94 12.25
CA ILE A 364 -11.56 17.71 12.86
C ILE A 364 -13.04 17.88 13.21
N ASP A 365 -13.88 16.95 12.78
CA ASP A 365 -15.28 16.85 13.20
C ASP A 365 -15.41 16.12 14.53
N LEU A 366 -16.21 16.65 15.45
CA LEU A 366 -16.46 16.05 16.76
C LEU A 366 -17.89 15.51 16.87
N HIS A 367 -18.02 14.19 16.93
CA HIS A 367 -19.27 13.47 17.14
C HIS A 367 -19.49 13.19 18.62
N ILE A 368 -20.56 13.75 19.18
CA ILE A 368 -20.95 13.49 20.56
C ILE A 368 -22.15 12.55 20.55
N ILE A 369 -21.95 11.36 21.04
CA ILE A 369 -22.98 10.32 21.08
C ILE A 369 -23.69 10.36 22.42
N ALA A 370 -24.99 10.61 22.39
CA ALA A 370 -25.84 10.52 23.60
C ALA A 370 -25.84 9.09 24.14
N THR A 371 -25.67 8.97 25.46
CA THR A 371 -25.78 7.71 26.17
C THR A 371 -27.19 7.57 26.72
N GLU A 372 -27.84 6.44 26.43
CA GLU A 372 -29.06 6.06 27.12
C GLU A 372 -28.76 5.91 28.62
N LYS A 373 -29.65 6.45 29.46
CA LYS A 373 -29.53 6.39 30.92
C LYS A 373 -29.86 5.01 31.44
#